data_f2d683462e5bca1379a1c6410ef62cb0
#
_entry.id   f2d683462e5bca1379a1c6410ef62cb0
#
_cell.length_a   1.000
_cell.length_b   1.000
_cell.length_c   1.000
_cell.angle_alpha   90.00
_cell.angle_beta   90.00
_cell.angle_gamma   90.00
#
_symmetry.space_group_name_H-M   'P 1'
#
loop_
_entity.id
_entity.type
_entity.pdbx_description
1 polymer ?
#
loop_
_entity_poly.entity_id
_entity_poly.type
_entity_poly.pdbx_seq_one_letter_code
_entity_poly.pdbx_strand_id
1 'polypeptide(L)'
;MHLKNKTALITGASSGIGKETAKLFAKEGAIVILTARHLDQLKLVEKEIKDTGGKADSFLMDITNRKQINETIKNIIKKYNRIDILVNNAGIARWGSIEDTTYEDFDEQVMFNLTGSFNTIKETAPYMIKQKSGSIINIITSTVKKTKSGRVAYAASKYGQAGLSNAVHEDLKDKGISVVAVYPGKTDTPIHDYYMPKDDPQRKKMLKSEQVAEVVLKAALIPAEKDVKEVEINP
;
A
#
# COMPACT_ATOMS: atom_id res chain seq x y z
N MET A 1 0.74 -2.37 22.16
CA MET A 1 -0.04 -1.62 21.15
C MET A 1 0.75 -0.42 20.68
N HIS A 2 1.47 -0.59 19.60
CA HIS A 2 2.39 0.44 19.06
C HIS A 2 1.67 1.56 18.29
N LEU A 3 0.44 1.34 17.83
CA LEU A 3 -0.33 2.27 17.02
C LEU A 3 -1.56 2.84 17.73
N LYS A 4 -1.60 2.80 19.06
CA LYS A 4 -2.73 3.33 19.85
C LYS A 4 -3.02 4.78 19.47
N ASN A 5 -4.29 5.07 19.16
CA ASN A 5 -4.79 6.38 18.74
C ASN A 5 -4.23 6.92 17.40
N LYS A 6 -3.58 6.09 16.60
CA LYS A 6 -3.17 6.43 15.24
C LYS A 6 -4.28 6.13 14.23
N THR A 7 -4.44 6.99 13.24
CA THR A 7 -5.33 6.76 12.09
C THR A 7 -4.49 6.32 10.90
N ALA A 8 -4.74 5.10 10.41
CA ALA A 8 -4.00 4.49 9.31
C ALA A 8 -4.90 4.29 8.09
N LEU A 9 -4.57 4.97 6.99
CA LEU A 9 -5.22 4.80 5.69
C LEU A 9 -4.48 3.74 4.88
N ILE A 10 -5.18 2.69 4.45
CA ILE A 10 -4.61 1.59 3.67
C ILE A 10 -5.36 1.44 2.36
N THR A 11 -4.64 1.56 1.24
CA THR A 11 -5.20 1.35 -0.09
C THR A 11 -5.11 -0.12 -0.51
N GLY A 12 -6.11 -0.63 -1.25
CA GLY A 12 -6.17 -2.04 -1.61
C GLY A 12 -6.34 -2.98 -0.41
N ALA A 13 -7.09 -2.54 0.61
CA ALA A 13 -7.25 -3.24 1.89
C ALA A 13 -8.24 -4.42 1.84
N SER A 14 -8.81 -4.75 0.69
CA SER A 14 -9.81 -5.82 0.56
C SER A 14 -9.21 -7.24 0.52
N SER A 15 -7.89 -7.37 0.26
CA SER A 15 -7.23 -8.68 0.15
C SER A 15 -5.72 -8.60 0.35
N GLY A 16 -5.06 -9.76 0.42
CA GLY A 16 -3.61 -9.91 0.41
C GLY A 16 -2.90 -9.07 1.49
N ILE A 17 -1.79 -8.47 1.12
CA ILE A 17 -0.94 -7.67 2.03
C ILE A 17 -1.74 -6.54 2.68
N GLY A 18 -2.60 -5.84 1.94
CA GLY A 18 -3.40 -4.73 2.46
C GLY A 18 -4.38 -5.18 3.55
N LYS A 19 -5.08 -6.30 3.34
CA LYS A 19 -5.98 -6.89 4.34
C LYS A 19 -5.23 -7.28 5.62
N GLU A 20 -4.12 -8.01 5.49
CA GLU A 20 -3.37 -8.48 6.67
C GLU A 20 -2.67 -7.33 7.41
N THR A 21 -2.20 -6.29 6.68
CA THR A 21 -1.71 -5.05 7.27
C THR A 21 -2.82 -4.36 8.09
N ALA A 22 -4.03 -4.29 7.54
CA ALA A 22 -5.16 -3.66 8.22
C ALA A 22 -5.52 -4.38 9.53
N LYS A 23 -5.58 -5.71 9.49
CA LYS A 23 -5.85 -6.53 10.69
C LYS A 23 -4.76 -6.35 11.75
N LEU A 24 -3.50 -6.38 11.34
CA LEU A 24 -2.37 -6.20 12.25
C LEU A 24 -2.36 -4.79 12.87
N PHE A 25 -2.58 -3.74 12.07
CA PHE A 25 -2.61 -2.37 12.56
C PHE A 25 -3.77 -2.14 13.55
N ALA A 26 -4.94 -2.72 13.28
CA ALA A 26 -6.07 -2.67 14.21
C ALA A 26 -5.75 -3.39 15.54
N LYS A 27 -5.10 -4.56 15.50
CA LYS A 27 -4.61 -5.29 16.67
C LYS A 27 -3.60 -4.45 17.47
N GLU A 28 -2.79 -3.63 16.80
CA GLU A 28 -1.85 -2.69 17.41
C GLU A 28 -2.51 -1.38 17.88
N GLY A 29 -3.82 -1.28 17.80
CA GLY A 29 -4.61 -0.19 18.39
C GLY A 29 -4.88 0.99 17.46
N ALA A 30 -4.56 0.88 16.17
CA ALA A 30 -4.92 1.89 15.18
C ALA A 30 -6.42 1.93 14.88
N ILE A 31 -6.91 3.10 14.46
CA ILE A 31 -8.14 3.23 13.71
C ILE A 31 -7.77 3.03 12.23
N VAL A 32 -8.26 1.95 11.63
CA VAL A 32 -7.87 1.58 10.27
C VAL A 32 -8.93 2.02 9.27
N ILE A 33 -8.51 2.80 8.30
CA ILE A 33 -9.34 3.25 7.18
C ILE A 33 -9.04 2.37 5.97
N LEU A 34 -9.98 1.52 5.65
CA LEU A 34 -9.90 0.53 4.57
C LEU A 34 -10.39 1.18 3.27
N THR A 35 -9.57 1.14 2.21
CA THR A 35 -10.01 1.64 0.90
C THR A 35 -9.71 0.66 -0.23
N ALA A 36 -10.68 0.49 -1.13
CA ALA A 36 -10.58 -0.28 -2.38
C ALA A 36 -11.76 0.07 -3.31
N ARG A 37 -11.78 -0.56 -4.49
CA ARG A 37 -12.84 -0.39 -5.51
C ARG A 37 -14.12 -1.21 -5.26
N HIS A 38 -14.09 -2.15 -4.32
CA HIS A 38 -15.20 -3.06 -4.01
C HIS A 38 -15.56 -2.92 -2.53
N LEU A 39 -16.66 -2.22 -2.26
CA LEU A 39 -17.08 -1.88 -0.90
C LEU A 39 -17.55 -3.12 -0.11
N ASP A 40 -18.18 -4.06 -0.78
CA ASP A 40 -18.64 -5.33 -0.22
C ASP A 40 -17.49 -6.13 0.40
N GLN A 41 -16.37 -6.26 -0.33
CA GLN A 41 -15.18 -6.94 0.16
C GLN A 41 -14.52 -6.19 1.34
N LEU A 42 -14.50 -4.84 1.29
CA LEU A 42 -14.00 -4.04 2.40
C LEU A 42 -14.85 -4.23 3.67
N LYS A 43 -16.19 -4.34 3.51
CA LYS A 43 -17.09 -4.54 4.64
C LYS A 43 -16.89 -5.89 5.33
N LEU A 44 -16.47 -6.92 4.60
CA LEU A 44 -16.07 -8.20 5.20
C LEU A 44 -14.81 -8.03 6.07
N VAL A 45 -13.78 -7.33 5.57
CA VAL A 45 -12.56 -7.07 6.33
C VAL A 45 -12.84 -6.18 7.55
N GLU A 46 -13.67 -5.14 7.37
CA GLU A 46 -14.11 -4.26 8.46
C GLU A 46 -14.79 -5.07 9.58
N LYS A 47 -15.66 -6.00 9.20
CA LYS A 47 -16.35 -6.89 10.16
C LYS A 47 -15.35 -7.79 10.88
N GLU A 48 -14.43 -8.45 10.15
CA GLU A 48 -13.39 -9.30 10.77
C GLU A 48 -12.57 -8.53 11.82
N ILE A 49 -12.20 -7.26 11.52
CA ILE A 49 -11.46 -6.41 12.45
C ILE A 49 -12.31 -6.06 13.68
N LYS A 50 -13.57 -5.67 13.48
CA LYS A 50 -14.48 -5.29 14.59
C LYS A 50 -14.83 -6.48 15.48
N ASP A 51 -15.00 -7.66 14.91
CA ASP A 51 -15.28 -8.89 15.67
C ASP A 51 -14.13 -9.27 16.63
N THR A 52 -12.91 -8.82 16.32
CA THR A 52 -11.73 -8.98 17.21
C THR A 52 -11.47 -7.77 18.13
N GLY A 53 -12.43 -6.82 18.23
CA GLY A 53 -12.32 -5.64 19.07
C GLY A 53 -11.52 -4.48 18.47
N GLY A 54 -11.07 -4.60 17.23
CA GLY A 54 -10.35 -3.54 16.51
C GLY A 54 -11.30 -2.44 16.00
N LYS A 55 -10.72 -1.35 15.51
CA LYS A 55 -11.44 -0.19 14.95
C LYS A 55 -11.15 -0.07 13.46
N ALA A 56 -12.17 -0.14 12.62
CA ALA A 56 -12.04 0.02 11.18
C ALA A 56 -13.27 0.69 10.57
N ASP A 57 -13.06 1.47 9.52
CA ASP A 57 -14.09 2.00 8.63
C ASP A 57 -13.70 1.78 7.17
N SER A 58 -14.70 1.50 6.33
CA SER A 58 -14.53 1.25 4.89
C SER A 58 -15.00 2.44 4.07
N PHE A 59 -14.19 2.82 3.09
CA PHE A 59 -14.51 3.84 2.09
C PHE A 59 -14.25 3.30 0.69
N LEU A 60 -15.24 3.44 -0.20
CA LEU A 60 -15.04 3.19 -1.62
C LEU A 60 -14.06 4.23 -2.18
N MET A 61 -12.93 3.80 -2.73
CA MET A 61 -11.96 4.71 -3.32
C MET A 61 -11.16 4.02 -4.43
N ASP A 62 -11.28 4.57 -5.64
CA ASP A 62 -10.41 4.24 -6.76
C ASP A 62 -9.22 5.21 -6.77
N ILE A 63 -8.01 4.69 -6.64
CA ILE A 63 -6.78 5.49 -6.60
C ILE A 63 -6.43 6.15 -7.93
N THR A 64 -7.12 5.80 -9.01
CA THR A 64 -7.01 6.47 -10.31
C THR A 64 -7.95 7.69 -10.44
N ASN A 65 -8.96 7.78 -9.58
CA ASN A 65 -9.95 8.85 -9.58
C ASN A 65 -9.59 9.94 -8.54
N ARG A 66 -8.94 11.01 -9.00
CA ARG A 66 -8.48 12.12 -8.14
C ARG A 66 -9.60 12.78 -7.35
N LYS A 67 -10.79 12.96 -7.96
CA LYS A 67 -11.94 13.56 -7.27
C LYS A 67 -12.40 12.69 -6.10
N GLN A 68 -12.53 11.39 -6.33
CA GLN A 68 -12.93 10.43 -5.30
C GLN A 68 -11.90 10.35 -4.17
N ILE A 69 -10.59 10.39 -4.49
CA ILE A 69 -9.55 10.42 -3.46
C ILE A 69 -9.69 11.68 -2.60
N ASN A 70 -9.79 12.87 -3.21
CA ASN A 70 -9.91 14.14 -2.50
C ASN A 70 -11.14 14.14 -1.57
N GLU A 71 -12.31 13.70 -2.05
CA GLU A 71 -13.53 13.59 -1.26
C GLU A 71 -13.37 12.60 -0.10
N THR A 72 -12.77 11.44 -0.35
CA THR A 72 -12.52 10.42 0.68
C THR A 72 -11.59 10.95 1.76
N ILE A 73 -10.46 11.57 1.38
CA ILE A 73 -9.50 12.14 2.34
C ILE A 73 -10.17 13.23 3.18
N LYS A 74 -10.95 14.13 2.57
CA LYS A 74 -11.71 15.16 3.32
C LYS A 74 -12.67 14.55 4.33
N ASN A 75 -13.39 13.49 3.95
CA ASN A 75 -14.30 12.78 4.85
C ASN A 75 -13.56 12.10 6.02
N ILE A 76 -12.40 11.49 5.76
CA ILE A 76 -11.54 10.92 6.80
C ILE A 76 -11.08 12.03 7.77
N ILE A 77 -10.57 13.13 7.25
CA ILE A 77 -10.11 14.26 8.09
C ILE A 77 -11.26 14.87 8.89
N LYS A 78 -12.43 15.02 8.28
CA LYS A 78 -13.63 15.51 9.00
C LYS A 78 -14.01 14.60 10.18
N LYS A 79 -13.87 13.27 10.02
CA LYS A 79 -14.26 12.30 11.05
C LYS A 79 -13.19 12.08 12.12
N TYR A 80 -11.91 12.03 11.73
CA TYR A 80 -10.81 11.62 12.60
C TYR A 80 -9.80 12.72 12.92
N ASN A 81 -9.92 13.88 12.28
CA ASN A 81 -9.03 15.06 12.38
C ASN A 81 -7.58 14.83 11.94
N ARG A 82 -7.19 13.60 11.61
CA ARG A 82 -5.81 13.25 11.29
C ARG A 82 -5.70 12.01 10.39
N ILE A 83 -4.57 11.91 9.68
CA ILE A 83 -4.07 10.68 9.08
C ILE A 83 -2.60 10.57 9.52
N ASP A 84 -2.27 9.55 10.30
CA ASP A 84 -0.91 9.33 10.81
C ASP A 84 -0.09 8.45 9.89
N ILE A 85 -0.73 7.47 9.27
CA ILE A 85 -0.07 6.49 8.42
C ILE A 85 -0.85 6.36 7.11
N LEU A 86 -0.12 6.42 5.98
CA LEU A 86 -0.61 6.04 4.66
C LEU A 86 0.12 4.80 4.20
N VAL A 87 -0.61 3.73 3.87
CA VAL A 87 -0.05 2.55 3.22
C VAL A 87 -0.56 2.48 1.78
N ASN A 88 0.29 2.83 0.84
CA ASN A 88 0.06 2.68 -0.59
C ASN A 88 0.35 1.22 -0.98
N ASN A 89 -0.67 0.38 -0.85
CA ASN A 89 -0.59 -1.04 -1.16
C ASN A 89 -1.38 -1.41 -2.43
N ALA A 90 -2.40 -0.65 -2.81
CA ALA A 90 -3.17 -0.93 -4.02
C ALA A 90 -2.25 -1.00 -5.25
N GLY A 91 -2.42 -2.04 -6.05
CA GLY A 91 -1.65 -2.25 -7.26
C GLY A 91 -2.20 -3.41 -8.09
N ILE A 92 -1.79 -3.45 -9.34
CA ILE A 92 -2.13 -4.52 -10.28
C ILE A 92 -0.86 -5.05 -10.95
N ALA A 93 -0.94 -6.28 -11.48
CA ALA A 93 0.08 -6.87 -12.32
C ALA A 93 -0.55 -7.50 -13.57
N ARG A 94 -0.03 -7.14 -14.72
CA ARG A 94 -0.24 -7.81 -16.01
C ARG A 94 1.14 -8.20 -16.53
N TRP A 95 1.40 -9.48 -16.66
CA TRP A 95 2.71 -9.95 -17.11
C TRP A 95 2.70 -10.14 -18.62
N GLY A 96 3.71 -9.60 -19.28
CA GLY A 96 3.90 -9.71 -20.70
C GLY A 96 5.33 -9.34 -21.08
N SER A 97 5.83 -9.97 -22.17
CA SER A 97 7.04 -9.54 -22.87
C SER A 97 6.82 -8.18 -23.55
N ILE A 98 7.83 -7.62 -24.19
CA ILE A 98 7.65 -6.38 -24.97
C ILE A 98 6.68 -6.61 -26.17
N GLU A 99 6.65 -7.81 -26.70
CA GLU A 99 5.77 -8.17 -27.83
C GLU A 99 4.32 -8.41 -27.38
N ASP A 100 4.11 -8.94 -26.15
CA ASP A 100 2.79 -9.28 -25.63
C ASP A 100 2.13 -8.13 -24.85
N THR A 101 2.90 -7.14 -24.41
CA THR A 101 2.37 -6.03 -23.60
C THR A 101 1.62 -5.05 -24.49
N THR A 102 0.30 -4.94 -24.31
CA THR A 102 -0.51 -3.95 -25.03
C THR A 102 -0.30 -2.54 -24.47
N TYR A 103 -0.64 -1.51 -25.24
CA TYR A 103 -0.61 -0.12 -24.75
C TYR A 103 -1.54 0.05 -23.54
N GLU A 104 -2.71 -0.55 -23.58
CA GLU A 104 -3.71 -0.50 -22.52
C GLU A 104 -3.18 -1.14 -21.22
N ASP A 105 -2.54 -2.32 -21.30
CA ASP A 105 -1.95 -2.98 -20.15
C ASP A 105 -0.78 -2.17 -19.56
N PHE A 106 -0.01 -1.49 -20.40
CA PHE A 106 1.07 -0.60 -19.94
C PHE A 106 0.47 0.61 -19.21
N ASP A 107 -0.46 1.31 -19.84
CA ASP A 107 -1.08 2.52 -19.30
C ASP A 107 -1.86 2.22 -18.01
N GLU A 108 -2.62 1.10 -17.96
CA GLU A 108 -3.33 0.69 -16.77
C GLU A 108 -2.37 0.47 -15.59
N GLN A 109 -1.25 -0.23 -15.80
CA GLN A 109 -0.30 -0.50 -14.73
C GLN A 109 0.43 0.76 -14.25
N VAL A 110 0.81 1.66 -15.16
CA VAL A 110 1.40 2.96 -14.80
C VAL A 110 0.38 3.80 -14.03
N MET A 111 -0.87 3.84 -14.50
CA MET A 111 -1.94 4.60 -13.85
C MET A 111 -2.21 4.08 -12.43
N PHE A 112 -2.33 2.76 -12.24
CA PHE A 112 -2.61 2.17 -10.93
C PHE A 112 -1.40 2.24 -9.99
N ASN A 113 -0.27 1.68 -10.43
CA ASN A 113 0.85 1.45 -9.51
C ASN A 113 1.63 2.74 -9.20
N LEU A 114 1.80 3.61 -10.20
CA LEU A 114 2.58 4.84 -10.06
C LEU A 114 1.69 6.05 -9.80
N THR A 115 0.81 6.38 -10.77
CA THR A 115 -0.01 7.59 -10.68
C THR A 115 -0.99 7.50 -9.51
N GLY A 116 -1.58 6.32 -9.24
CA GLY A 116 -2.44 6.10 -8.08
C GLY A 116 -1.73 6.36 -6.75
N SER A 117 -0.49 5.87 -6.61
CA SER A 117 0.34 6.16 -5.42
C SER A 117 0.66 7.65 -5.28
N PHE A 118 1.00 8.32 -6.38
CA PHE A 118 1.20 9.78 -6.38
C PHE A 118 -0.07 10.52 -5.94
N ASN A 119 -1.23 10.15 -6.48
CA ASN A 119 -2.49 10.81 -6.16
C ASN A 119 -2.81 10.72 -4.67
N THR A 120 -2.67 9.54 -4.06
CA THR A 120 -2.94 9.35 -2.62
C THR A 120 -1.94 10.10 -1.74
N ILE A 121 -0.66 10.12 -2.09
CA ILE A 121 0.37 10.91 -1.39
C ILE A 121 0.03 12.40 -1.50
N LYS A 122 -0.27 12.88 -2.71
CA LYS A 122 -0.56 14.31 -2.98
C LYS A 122 -1.72 14.84 -2.14
N GLU A 123 -2.78 14.04 -1.96
CA GLU A 123 -3.94 14.42 -1.17
C GLU A 123 -3.73 14.26 0.35
N THR A 124 -2.84 13.36 0.79
CA THR A 124 -2.63 13.06 2.21
C THR A 124 -1.50 13.90 2.82
N ALA A 125 -0.40 14.09 2.10
CA ALA A 125 0.80 14.78 2.59
C ALA A 125 0.55 16.19 3.17
N PRO A 126 -0.32 17.05 2.62
CA PRO A 126 -0.59 18.36 3.20
C PRO A 126 -1.08 18.31 4.66
N TYR A 127 -1.88 17.29 5.00
CA TYR A 127 -2.35 17.09 6.37
C TYR A 127 -1.24 16.62 7.29
N MET A 128 -0.40 15.68 6.84
CA MET A 128 0.78 15.22 7.60
C MET A 128 1.79 16.36 7.81
N ILE A 129 2.02 17.21 6.79
CA ILE A 129 2.89 18.40 6.92
C ILE A 129 2.35 19.36 7.98
N LYS A 130 1.03 19.62 7.98
CA LYS A 130 0.39 20.46 9.01
C LYS A 130 0.51 19.83 10.41
N GLN A 131 0.43 18.50 10.50
CA GLN A 131 0.61 17.74 11.74
C GLN A 131 2.07 17.72 12.21
N LYS A 132 3.04 18.03 11.35
CA LYS A 132 4.49 17.83 11.53
C LYS A 132 4.83 16.38 11.93
N SER A 133 4.03 15.45 11.49
CA SER A 133 4.16 14.02 11.81
C SER A 133 3.39 13.18 10.81
N GLY A 134 3.97 12.10 10.35
CA GLY A 134 3.34 11.13 9.46
C GLY A 134 4.26 10.00 9.06
N SER A 135 3.69 8.94 8.55
CA SER A 135 4.42 7.82 7.96
C SER A 135 3.76 7.38 6.66
N ILE A 136 4.50 7.36 5.57
CA ILE A 136 4.04 6.92 4.24
C ILE A 136 4.80 5.65 3.87
N ILE A 137 4.08 4.55 3.69
CA ILE A 137 4.66 3.26 3.31
C ILE A 137 4.20 2.92 1.90
N ASN A 138 5.15 2.76 0.98
CA ASN A 138 4.88 2.37 -0.39
C ASN A 138 5.22 0.90 -0.61
N ILE A 139 4.22 0.06 -0.90
CA ILE A 139 4.45 -1.36 -1.19
C ILE A 139 4.85 -1.50 -2.67
N ILE A 140 6.11 -1.81 -2.87
CA ILE A 140 6.70 -1.91 -4.22
C ILE A 140 6.84 -3.38 -4.62
N THR A 141 8.03 -3.88 -4.81
CA THR A 141 8.35 -5.29 -5.10
C THR A 141 9.86 -5.48 -5.24
N SER A 142 10.37 -6.63 -4.86
CA SER A 142 11.78 -6.99 -5.13
C SER A 142 12.11 -7.08 -6.64
N THR A 143 11.11 -7.08 -7.54
CA THR A 143 11.32 -7.04 -8.99
C THR A 143 12.15 -5.82 -9.43
N VAL A 144 12.08 -4.69 -8.73
CA VAL A 144 12.91 -3.50 -9.02
C VAL A 144 14.38 -3.69 -8.61
N LYS A 145 14.71 -4.71 -7.84
CA LYS A 145 16.10 -5.08 -7.52
C LYS A 145 16.67 -6.10 -8.52
N LYS A 146 15.80 -6.97 -9.05
CA LYS A 146 16.16 -7.99 -10.04
C LYS A 146 14.99 -8.27 -10.98
N THR A 147 14.90 -7.50 -12.05
CA THR A 147 13.85 -7.65 -13.07
C THR A 147 13.99 -8.99 -13.82
N LYS A 148 12.85 -9.59 -14.13
CA LYS A 148 12.76 -10.83 -14.93
C LYS A 148 12.05 -10.53 -16.25
N SER A 149 12.33 -11.32 -17.28
CA SER A 149 11.58 -11.31 -18.55
C SER A 149 10.07 -11.45 -18.31
N GLY A 150 9.27 -10.95 -19.24
CA GLY A 150 7.80 -11.04 -19.17
C GLY A 150 7.14 -10.10 -18.14
N ARG A 151 7.77 -8.96 -17.82
CA ARG A 151 7.24 -8.01 -16.82
C ARG A 151 7.43 -6.55 -17.20
N VAL A 152 7.33 -6.24 -18.49
CA VAL A 152 7.70 -4.92 -19.03
C VAL A 152 6.92 -3.79 -18.35
N ALA A 153 5.59 -3.81 -18.44
CA ALA A 153 4.74 -2.75 -17.86
C ALA A 153 4.79 -2.74 -16.32
N TYR A 154 4.72 -3.93 -15.71
CA TYR A 154 4.79 -4.06 -14.24
C TYR A 154 6.11 -3.50 -13.69
N ALA A 155 7.24 -3.92 -14.28
CA ALA A 155 8.55 -3.43 -13.85
C ALA A 155 8.63 -1.90 -14.03
N ALA A 156 8.29 -1.36 -15.20
CA ALA A 156 8.30 0.07 -15.46
C ALA A 156 7.49 0.86 -14.42
N SER A 157 6.25 0.42 -14.13
CA SER A 157 5.39 1.07 -13.13
C SER A 157 5.97 1.01 -11.71
N LYS A 158 6.56 -0.12 -11.33
CA LYS A 158 7.13 -0.30 -9.98
C LYS A 158 8.50 0.39 -9.80
N TYR A 159 9.33 0.46 -10.83
CA TYR A 159 10.53 1.32 -10.83
C TYR A 159 10.14 2.79 -10.71
N GLY A 160 9.12 3.24 -11.44
CA GLY A 160 8.57 4.60 -11.29
C GLY A 160 8.08 4.86 -9.86
N GLN A 161 7.37 3.90 -9.26
CA GLN A 161 6.90 4.01 -7.87
C GLN A 161 8.06 4.07 -6.86
N ALA A 162 9.17 3.34 -7.10
CA ALA A 162 10.38 3.43 -6.27
C ALA A 162 11.03 4.82 -6.38
N GLY A 163 11.16 5.34 -7.59
CA GLY A 163 11.65 6.71 -7.83
C GLY A 163 10.77 7.77 -7.15
N LEU A 164 9.44 7.63 -7.27
CA LEU A 164 8.48 8.50 -6.56
C LEU A 164 8.68 8.43 -5.04
N SER A 165 8.82 7.22 -4.47
CA SER A 165 9.03 7.04 -3.03
C SER A 165 10.28 7.75 -2.55
N ASN A 166 11.39 7.62 -3.27
CA ASN A 166 12.66 8.27 -2.94
C ASN A 166 12.56 9.81 -3.03
N ALA A 167 11.94 10.35 -4.09
CA ALA A 167 11.75 11.78 -4.25
C ALA A 167 10.88 12.37 -3.12
N VAL A 168 9.76 11.70 -2.80
CA VAL A 168 8.86 12.14 -1.72
C VAL A 168 9.53 12.03 -0.35
N HIS A 169 10.42 11.04 -0.14
CA HIS A 169 11.22 10.93 1.07
C HIS A 169 12.09 12.18 1.27
N GLU A 170 12.85 12.58 0.23
CA GLU A 170 13.69 13.79 0.30
C GLU A 170 12.88 15.06 0.57
N ASP A 171 11.68 15.17 -0.03
CA ASP A 171 10.81 16.33 0.16
C ASP A 171 10.19 16.44 1.57
N LEU A 172 10.04 15.31 2.28
CA LEU A 172 9.22 15.24 3.49
C LEU A 172 10.00 14.92 4.78
N LYS A 173 11.22 14.40 4.70
CA LYS A 173 12.00 13.99 5.89
C LYS A 173 12.22 15.13 6.88
N ASP A 174 12.55 16.32 6.40
CA ASP A 174 12.76 17.51 7.24
C ASP A 174 11.46 18.13 7.77
N LYS A 175 10.30 17.59 7.35
CA LYS A 175 8.96 17.99 7.83
C LYS A 175 8.40 17.03 8.88
N GLY A 176 9.23 16.11 9.38
CA GLY A 176 8.85 15.11 10.39
C GLY A 176 7.99 13.97 9.84
N ILE A 177 8.09 13.67 8.53
CA ILE A 177 7.33 12.61 7.87
C ILE A 177 8.29 11.55 7.36
N SER A 178 8.12 10.32 7.84
CA SER A 178 8.84 9.15 7.35
C SER A 178 8.22 8.65 6.04
N VAL A 179 9.03 8.36 5.03
CA VAL A 179 8.57 7.76 3.77
C VAL A 179 9.44 6.54 3.47
N VAL A 180 8.85 5.36 3.52
CA VAL A 180 9.58 4.09 3.39
C VAL A 180 9.01 3.25 2.25
N ALA A 181 9.87 2.81 1.35
CA ALA A 181 9.57 1.83 0.33
C ALA A 181 9.77 0.41 0.90
N VAL A 182 8.74 -0.42 0.86
CA VAL A 182 8.84 -1.85 1.22
C VAL A 182 8.90 -2.66 -0.07
N TYR A 183 9.89 -3.55 -0.16
CA TYR A 183 10.13 -4.41 -1.32
C TYR A 183 9.87 -5.88 -0.98
N PRO A 184 8.62 -6.34 -1.03
CA PRO A 184 8.34 -7.75 -0.84
C PRO A 184 8.87 -8.58 -2.00
N GLY A 185 9.43 -9.74 -1.68
CA GLY A 185 9.62 -10.84 -2.60
C GLY A 185 8.29 -11.44 -3.04
N LYS A 186 8.36 -12.59 -3.73
CA LYS A 186 7.15 -13.26 -4.20
C LYS A 186 6.25 -13.61 -3.02
N THR A 187 5.06 -13.00 -2.96
CA THR A 187 4.11 -13.12 -1.84
C THR A 187 2.81 -13.76 -2.32
N ASP A 188 2.31 -14.73 -1.59
CA ASP A 188 1.06 -15.44 -1.89
C ASP A 188 -0.15 -14.51 -1.68
N THR A 189 -0.64 -13.95 -2.78
CA THR A 189 -1.73 -12.97 -2.83
C THR A 189 -2.59 -13.19 -4.07
N PRO A 190 -3.82 -12.66 -4.11
CA PRO A 190 -4.69 -12.74 -5.29
C PRO A 190 -4.10 -12.15 -6.58
N ILE A 191 -3.06 -11.33 -6.52
CA ILE A 191 -2.37 -10.79 -7.70
C ILE A 191 -1.80 -11.90 -8.59
N HIS A 192 -1.55 -13.09 -8.02
CA HIS A 192 -1.05 -14.26 -8.72
C HIS A 192 -2.15 -15.16 -9.28
N ASP A 193 -3.42 -15.00 -8.87
CA ASP A 193 -4.51 -15.93 -9.23
C ASP A 193 -4.75 -16.00 -10.75
N TYR A 194 -4.40 -14.95 -11.49
CA TYR A 194 -4.49 -14.93 -12.94
C TYR A 194 -3.42 -15.80 -13.64
N TYR A 195 -2.24 -15.97 -13.01
CA TYR A 195 -1.07 -16.63 -13.63
C TYR A 195 -0.71 -17.95 -12.96
N MET A 196 -1.27 -18.25 -11.81
CA MET A 196 -0.88 -19.37 -11.00
C MET A 196 -2.07 -19.91 -10.21
N PRO A 197 -2.49 -21.17 -10.40
CA PRO A 197 -3.53 -21.81 -9.61
C PRO A 197 -3.29 -21.67 -8.10
N LYS A 198 -4.37 -21.64 -7.32
CA LYS A 198 -4.28 -21.49 -5.85
C LYS A 198 -3.58 -22.68 -5.17
N ASP A 199 -3.67 -23.84 -5.76
CA ASP A 199 -3.05 -25.10 -5.29
C ASP A 199 -1.65 -25.35 -5.84
N ASP A 200 -1.10 -24.42 -6.64
CA ASP A 200 0.27 -24.56 -7.19
C ASP A 200 1.28 -24.72 -6.05
N PRO A 201 2.11 -25.81 -6.07
CA PRO A 201 3.12 -26.05 -5.04
C PRO A 201 4.12 -24.91 -4.83
N GLN A 202 4.35 -24.09 -5.87
CA GLN A 202 5.24 -22.92 -5.76
C GLN A 202 4.71 -21.87 -4.80
N ARG A 203 3.38 -21.77 -4.56
CA ARG A 203 2.80 -20.86 -3.57
C ARG A 203 3.25 -21.15 -2.15
N LYS A 204 3.58 -22.41 -1.84
CA LYS A 204 4.11 -22.81 -0.52
C LYS A 204 5.50 -22.22 -0.22
N LYS A 205 6.23 -21.82 -1.27
CA LYS A 205 7.56 -21.19 -1.16
C LYS A 205 7.51 -19.67 -1.15
N MET A 206 6.32 -19.08 -1.28
CA MET A 206 6.14 -17.63 -1.26
C MET A 206 6.04 -17.14 0.18
N LEU A 207 6.35 -15.86 0.38
CA LEU A 207 5.99 -15.15 1.61
C LEU A 207 4.48 -15.22 1.82
N LYS A 208 4.06 -15.27 3.08
CA LYS A 208 2.66 -15.04 3.44
C LYS A 208 2.40 -13.54 3.60
N SER A 209 1.17 -13.12 3.32
CA SER A 209 0.78 -11.71 3.45
C SER A 209 0.99 -11.16 4.85
N GLU A 210 0.84 -12.00 5.88
CA GLU A 210 1.06 -11.67 7.29
C GLU A 210 2.53 -11.33 7.58
N GLN A 211 3.48 -12.05 6.98
CA GLN A 211 4.92 -11.77 7.13
C GLN A 211 5.27 -10.40 6.54
N VAL A 212 4.67 -10.06 5.40
CA VAL A 212 4.85 -8.72 4.81
C VAL A 212 4.19 -7.66 5.67
N ALA A 213 2.99 -7.92 6.23
CA ALA A 213 2.30 -6.99 7.12
C ALA A 213 3.13 -6.65 8.38
N GLU A 214 3.87 -7.61 8.94
CA GLU A 214 4.81 -7.36 10.05
C GLU A 214 5.93 -6.39 9.67
N VAL A 215 6.46 -6.52 8.45
CA VAL A 215 7.47 -5.59 7.93
C VAL A 215 6.89 -4.21 7.70
N VAL A 216 5.66 -4.12 7.17
CA VAL A 216 4.93 -2.86 6.99
C VAL A 216 4.69 -2.18 8.35
N LEU A 217 4.33 -2.93 9.39
CA LEU A 217 4.21 -2.39 10.75
C LEU A 217 5.53 -1.81 11.23
N LYS A 218 6.62 -2.56 11.11
CA LYS A 218 7.96 -2.08 11.52
C LYS A 218 8.35 -0.83 10.75
N ALA A 219 8.11 -0.79 9.43
CA ALA A 219 8.37 0.37 8.59
C ALA A 219 7.55 1.60 9.02
N ALA A 220 6.27 1.39 9.40
CA ALA A 220 5.39 2.47 9.86
C ALA A 220 5.82 3.08 11.21
N LEU A 221 6.62 2.37 11.99
CA LEU A 221 7.16 2.80 13.28
C LEU A 221 8.53 3.48 13.16
N ILE A 222 9.15 3.51 11.99
CA ILE A 222 10.44 4.17 11.78
C ILE A 222 10.22 5.69 11.81
N PRO A 223 10.84 6.41 12.76
CA PRO A 223 10.72 7.85 12.81
C PRO A 223 11.54 8.52 11.70
N ALA A 224 11.10 9.70 11.26
CA ALA A 224 11.67 10.40 10.10
C ALA A 224 13.18 10.68 10.25
N GLU A 225 13.65 10.98 11.47
CA GLU A 225 15.05 11.27 11.77
C GLU A 225 16.00 10.07 11.60
N LYS A 226 15.48 8.86 11.42
CA LYS A 226 16.31 7.68 11.14
C LYS A 226 16.73 7.56 9.68
N ASP A 227 16.15 8.37 8.79
CA ASP A 227 16.49 8.45 7.35
C ASP A 227 16.47 7.08 6.63
N VAL A 228 15.54 6.20 7.01
CA VAL A 228 15.37 4.88 6.38
C VAL A 228 14.46 5.01 5.18
N LYS A 229 14.99 4.74 3.99
CA LYS A 229 14.27 4.86 2.70
C LYS A 229 13.64 3.55 2.24
N GLU A 230 14.27 2.44 2.57
CA GLU A 230 13.96 1.15 1.99
C GLU A 230 14.02 0.02 3.01
N VAL A 231 13.10 -0.93 2.89
CA VAL A 231 13.10 -2.20 3.64
C VAL A 231 12.77 -3.32 2.67
N GLU A 232 13.54 -4.41 2.69
CA GLU A 232 13.34 -5.58 1.83
C GLU A 232 12.96 -6.80 2.66
N ILE A 233 12.08 -7.65 2.12
CA ILE A 233 11.76 -8.96 2.68
C ILE A 233 11.69 -9.99 1.55
N ASN A 234 12.44 -11.07 1.70
CA ASN A 234 12.50 -12.20 0.78
C ASN A 234 12.02 -13.49 1.46
N PRO A 235 11.52 -14.48 0.68
CA PRO A 235 11.15 -15.79 1.20
C PRO A 235 12.26 -16.52 1.89
#